data_2060a8f13e0e0a4e190b843080f91bb0
#
_entry.id   2060a8f13e0e0a4e190b843080f91bb0
#
_cell.length_a   1.000
_cell.length_b   1.000
_cell.length_c   1.000
_cell.angle_alpha   90.00
_cell.angle_beta   90.00
_cell.angle_gamma   90.00
#
_symmetry.space_group_name_H-M   'P 1'
#
loop_
_entity.id
_entity.type
_entity.pdbx_description
1 polymer ?
#
loop_
_entity_poly.entity_id
_entity_poly.type
_entity_poly.pdbx_seq_one_letter_code
_entity_poly.pdbx_strand_id
1 'polypeptide(L)'
;MLIEIGQKAKETSYILGKMGTDLKNAGLLAAAQEILDEEDEILKANAADVAKAKERGMAPGLVDRLELNHKRIEGIVEGMRQVVGLEDPVGEVISMKRRPNGLLIGQKRVPFGVIGIIYEARPNVTADAFALCFKTGNAVILRGGSDALESNKAIVTAIRNGLKKEGIPEDAISLIEDTSHETAREFMRMNGYLDVLIPRGGAGLIRTVVENSTVPVIETGTGNCHIYVDESADFDMALDIIFNAKTQRIGVCNACESTLVHRKIAKEFLPLMKKRLDEKNVEIRADEGARSIVPEFTAATEEDWGKEYLDYILSCKIVDSVDEAIAHINWYNTGHSEAIVTKDYENAQKFLNEVDAAAVYVNASTRFTDGFEFGFGAEIGISTQKLHARGPMGLLALTSTKYIIYGDGQIRK
;
A
#
# COMPACT_ATOMS: atom_id res chain seq x y z
N MET A 1 18.01 2.79 24.07
CA MET A 1 17.59 1.80 23.05
C MET A 1 17.18 2.47 21.74
N LEU A 2 16.06 3.24 21.64
CA LEU A 2 15.62 3.85 20.36
C LEU A 2 16.65 4.77 19.72
N ILE A 3 17.27 5.66 20.51
CA ILE A 3 18.32 6.58 20.02
C ILE A 3 19.50 5.81 19.42
N GLU A 4 19.94 4.74 20.06
CA GLU A 4 21.03 3.90 19.55
C GLU A 4 20.67 3.20 18.24
N ILE A 5 19.45 2.64 18.14
CA ILE A 5 18.94 2.07 16.90
C ILE A 5 18.90 3.14 15.79
N GLY A 6 18.40 4.33 16.12
CA GLY A 6 18.34 5.45 15.20
C GLY A 6 19.71 5.91 14.69
N GLN A 7 20.70 5.99 15.58
CA GLN A 7 22.08 6.35 15.22
C GLN A 7 22.70 5.33 14.29
N LYS A 8 22.63 4.03 14.62
CA LYS A 8 23.15 2.94 13.77
C LYS A 8 22.49 2.91 12.40
N ALA A 9 21.17 3.04 12.36
CA ALA A 9 20.43 3.11 11.08
C ALA A 9 20.85 4.33 10.25
N LYS A 10 21.06 5.49 10.88
CA LYS A 10 21.51 6.71 10.18
C LYS A 10 22.92 6.56 9.60
N GLU A 11 23.86 6.04 10.36
CA GLU A 11 25.21 5.74 9.91
C GLU A 11 25.18 4.74 8.74
N THR A 12 24.40 3.66 8.88
CA THR A 12 24.24 2.63 7.86
C THR A 12 23.61 3.22 6.58
N SER A 13 22.64 4.13 6.69
CA SER A 13 22.01 4.74 5.53
C SER A 13 23.00 5.47 4.61
N TYR A 14 24.07 6.05 5.15
CA TYR A 14 25.14 6.68 4.36
C TYR A 14 25.97 5.64 3.60
N ILE A 15 26.08 4.43 4.09
CA ILE A 15 26.77 3.32 3.42
C ILE A 15 25.87 2.81 2.27
N LEU A 16 24.58 2.52 2.60
CA LEU A 16 23.60 2.01 1.64
C LEU A 16 23.38 2.97 0.47
N GLY A 17 23.33 4.28 0.73
CA GLY A 17 23.13 5.30 -0.29
C GLY A 17 24.28 5.41 -1.32
N LYS A 18 25.43 4.81 -1.04
CA LYS A 18 26.59 4.72 -1.96
C LYS A 18 26.75 3.34 -2.59
N MET A 19 25.96 2.35 -2.14
CA MET A 19 26.09 0.96 -2.58
C MET A 19 25.59 0.82 -4.02
N GLY A 20 26.37 0.09 -4.83
CA GLY A 20 25.99 -0.25 -6.20
C GLY A 20 24.89 -1.29 -6.25
N THR A 21 24.18 -1.34 -7.36
CA THR A 21 23.05 -2.24 -7.60
C THR A 21 23.41 -3.72 -7.43
N ASP A 22 24.58 -4.14 -7.92
CA ASP A 22 25.02 -5.54 -7.83
C ASP A 22 25.16 -6.02 -6.38
N LEU A 23 25.76 -5.19 -5.50
CA LEU A 23 25.90 -5.53 -4.09
C LEU A 23 24.54 -5.51 -3.35
N LYS A 24 23.66 -4.58 -3.70
CA LYS A 24 22.27 -4.60 -3.18
C LYS A 24 21.56 -5.88 -3.59
N ASN A 25 21.69 -6.28 -4.85
CA ASN A 25 21.09 -7.51 -5.36
C ASN A 25 21.66 -8.75 -4.66
N ALA A 26 22.98 -8.81 -4.48
CA ALA A 26 23.64 -9.90 -3.73
C ALA A 26 23.12 -9.98 -2.28
N GLY A 27 23.00 -8.85 -1.58
CA GLY A 27 22.44 -8.78 -0.23
C GLY A 27 20.99 -9.25 -0.15
N LEU A 28 20.14 -8.87 -1.11
CA LEU A 28 18.75 -9.33 -1.19
C LEU A 28 18.65 -10.84 -1.42
N LEU A 29 19.47 -11.38 -2.34
CA LEU A 29 19.50 -12.82 -2.62
C LEU A 29 20.02 -13.62 -1.44
N ALA A 30 21.08 -13.14 -0.75
CA ALA A 30 21.59 -13.78 0.45
C ALA A 30 20.56 -13.75 1.60
N ALA A 31 19.87 -12.63 1.81
CA ALA A 31 18.82 -12.52 2.80
C ALA A 31 17.63 -13.45 2.48
N ALA A 32 17.23 -13.53 1.20
CA ALA A 32 16.17 -14.44 0.76
C ALA A 32 16.56 -15.92 0.96
N GLN A 33 17.82 -16.27 0.72
CA GLN A 33 18.31 -17.63 0.96
C GLN A 33 18.33 -17.98 2.45
N GLU A 34 18.76 -17.06 3.32
CA GLU A 34 18.74 -17.30 4.78
C GLU A 34 17.31 -17.48 5.32
N ILE A 35 16.31 -16.78 4.78
CA ILE A 35 14.91 -17.01 5.16
C ILE A 35 14.48 -18.45 4.83
N LEU A 36 14.96 -19.03 3.72
CA LEU A 36 14.70 -20.44 3.41
C LEU A 36 15.52 -21.39 4.32
N ASP A 37 16.80 -21.08 4.54
CA ASP A 37 17.68 -21.92 5.34
C ASP A 37 17.24 -21.96 6.82
N GLU A 38 16.65 -20.88 7.33
CA GLU A 38 16.12 -20.75 8.70
C GLU A 38 14.59 -20.91 8.78
N GLU A 39 13.95 -21.51 7.76
CA GLU A 39 12.49 -21.65 7.66
C GLU A 39 11.90 -22.35 8.90
N ASP A 40 12.50 -23.42 9.38
CA ASP A 40 12.00 -24.20 10.53
C ASP A 40 11.95 -23.33 11.81
N GLU A 41 12.95 -22.48 12.04
CA GLU A 41 12.97 -21.57 13.19
C GLU A 41 11.95 -20.43 13.03
N ILE A 42 11.76 -19.93 11.81
CA ILE A 42 10.72 -18.92 11.50
C ILE A 42 9.32 -19.52 11.73
N LEU A 43 9.05 -20.73 11.24
CA LEU A 43 7.77 -21.40 11.44
C LEU A 43 7.49 -21.71 12.90
N LYS A 44 8.50 -22.12 13.66
CA LYS A 44 8.40 -22.37 15.10
C LYS A 44 8.09 -21.08 15.88
N ALA A 45 8.75 -19.97 15.57
CA ALA A 45 8.45 -18.66 16.15
C ALA A 45 7.02 -18.21 15.79
N ASN A 46 6.60 -18.40 14.53
CA ASN A 46 5.27 -18.08 14.08
C ASN A 46 4.18 -18.92 14.76
N ALA A 47 4.40 -20.21 14.93
CA ALA A 47 3.47 -21.08 15.66
C ALA A 47 3.22 -20.59 17.10
N ALA A 48 4.25 -20.07 17.77
CA ALA A 48 4.10 -19.49 19.11
C ALA A 48 3.26 -18.19 19.10
N ASP A 49 3.44 -17.32 18.10
CA ASP A 49 2.64 -16.11 17.94
C ASP A 49 1.18 -16.45 17.62
N VAL A 50 0.93 -17.40 16.71
CA VAL A 50 -0.41 -17.88 16.34
C VAL A 50 -1.15 -18.50 17.52
N ALA A 51 -0.45 -19.30 18.33
CA ALA A 51 -1.04 -19.90 19.53
C ALA A 51 -1.52 -18.81 20.52
N LYS A 52 -0.64 -17.83 20.82
CA LYS A 52 -0.99 -16.69 21.69
C LYS A 52 -2.16 -15.86 21.12
N ALA A 53 -2.20 -15.65 19.81
CA ALA A 53 -3.28 -14.92 19.16
C ALA A 53 -4.61 -15.64 19.29
N LYS A 54 -4.64 -16.96 19.08
CA LYS A 54 -5.85 -17.80 19.26
C LYS A 54 -6.33 -17.81 20.69
N GLU A 55 -5.42 -17.93 21.67
CA GLU A 55 -5.75 -17.88 23.12
C GLU A 55 -6.40 -16.55 23.53
N ARG A 56 -5.98 -15.43 22.91
CA ARG A 56 -6.56 -14.10 23.12
C ARG A 56 -7.88 -13.86 22.38
N GLY A 57 -8.38 -14.84 21.62
CA GLY A 57 -9.62 -14.73 20.88
C GLY A 57 -9.53 -13.85 19.62
N MET A 58 -8.36 -13.76 19.00
CA MET A 58 -8.19 -13.02 17.74
C MET A 58 -9.14 -13.55 16.66
N ALA A 59 -9.75 -12.66 15.89
CA ALA A 59 -10.66 -13.02 14.81
C ALA A 59 -9.97 -13.94 13.77
N PRO A 60 -10.66 -14.97 13.24
CA PRO A 60 -10.05 -15.96 12.33
C PRO A 60 -9.34 -15.36 11.12
N GLY A 61 -9.89 -14.30 10.53
CA GLY A 61 -9.26 -13.61 9.41
C GLY A 61 -7.96 -12.89 9.75
N LEU A 62 -7.78 -12.45 11.00
CA LEU A 62 -6.53 -11.86 11.48
C LEU A 62 -5.51 -12.96 11.82
N VAL A 63 -5.96 -14.09 12.36
CA VAL A 63 -5.10 -15.27 12.59
C VAL A 63 -4.57 -15.78 11.26
N ASP A 64 -5.40 -15.89 10.21
CA ASP A 64 -4.95 -16.28 8.87
C ASP A 64 -3.88 -15.33 8.31
N ARG A 65 -3.99 -14.03 8.56
CA ARG A 65 -2.97 -13.05 8.14
C ARG A 65 -1.64 -13.20 8.88
N LEU A 66 -1.68 -13.66 10.14
CA LEU A 66 -0.53 -13.86 10.99
C LEU A 66 0.20 -15.16 10.65
N GLU A 67 -0.53 -16.21 10.31
CA GLU A 67 -0.02 -17.56 10.12
C GLU A 67 0.92 -17.65 8.92
N LEU A 68 2.10 -18.22 9.12
CA LEU A 68 3.05 -18.59 8.07
C LEU A 68 3.03 -20.12 7.86
N ASN A 69 3.32 -20.53 6.65
CA ASN A 69 3.58 -21.90 6.25
C ASN A 69 4.63 -21.89 5.14
N HIS A 70 5.14 -23.06 4.76
CA HIS A 70 6.13 -23.22 3.71
C HIS A 70 5.80 -22.39 2.45
N LYS A 71 4.59 -22.53 1.91
CA LYS A 71 4.16 -21.78 0.71
C LYS A 71 4.18 -20.27 0.89
N ARG A 72 3.84 -19.75 2.09
CA ARG A 72 3.89 -18.31 2.37
C ARG A 72 5.33 -17.82 2.52
N ILE A 73 6.24 -18.62 3.07
CA ILE A 73 7.67 -18.31 3.12
C ILE A 73 8.28 -18.31 1.72
N GLU A 74 7.97 -19.31 0.89
CA GLU A 74 8.35 -19.30 -0.53
C GLU A 74 7.84 -18.03 -1.25
N GLY A 75 6.61 -17.62 -0.96
CA GLY A 75 6.04 -16.37 -1.50
C GLY A 75 6.81 -15.11 -1.06
N ILE A 76 7.26 -15.04 0.20
CA ILE A 76 8.12 -13.95 0.70
C ILE A 76 9.44 -13.91 -0.08
N VAL A 77 10.10 -15.06 -0.18
CA VAL A 77 11.39 -15.19 -0.89
C VAL A 77 11.26 -14.83 -2.37
N GLU A 78 10.20 -15.30 -3.02
CA GLU A 78 9.91 -14.94 -4.41
C GLU A 78 9.68 -13.44 -4.57
N GLY A 79 8.95 -12.80 -3.66
CA GLY A 79 8.79 -11.34 -3.62
C GLY A 79 10.14 -10.61 -3.53
N MET A 80 11.05 -11.07 -2.67
CA MET A 80 12.40 -10.50 -2.58
C MET A 80 13.20 -10.68 -3.87
N ARG A 81 13.12 -11.85 -4.52
CA ARG A 81 13.76 -12.12 -5.83
C ARG A 81 13.21 -11.23 -6.93
N GLN A 82 11.91 -10.95 -6.92
CA GLN A 82 11.29 -10.03 -7.88
C GLN A 82 11.82 -8.61 -7.70
N VAL A 83 12.01 -8.14 -6.46
CA VAL A 83 12.64 -6.84 -6.18
C VAL A 83 14.09 -6.79 -6.71
N VAL A 84 14.84 -7.89 -6.67
CA VAL A 84 16.18 -7.98 -7.31
C VAL A 84 16.09 -7.67 -8.80
N GLY A 85 15.08 -8.18 -9.50
CA GLY A 85 14.85 -7.97 -10.93
C GLY A 85 14.43 -6.56 -11.33
N LEU A 86 14.02 -5.72 -10.38
CA LEU A 86 13.61 -4.35 -10.66
C LEU A 86 14.81 -3.43 -10.89
N GLU A 87 14.63 -2.43 -11.74
CA GLU A 87 15.62 -1.37 -11.97
C GLU A 87 15.85 -0.56 -10.68
N ASP A 88 17.10 -0.33 -10.33
CA ASP A 88 17.49 0.50 -9.19
C ASP A 88 17.34 1.98 -9.53
N PRO A 89 16.42 2.73 -8.88
CA PRO A 89 16.21 4.12 -9.22
C PRO A 89 17.29 5.07 -8.68
N VAL A 90 18.14 4.59 -7.76
CA VAL A 90 19.12 5.45 -7.09
C VAL A 90 20.23 5.84 -8.05
N GLY A 91 20.42 7.14 -8.22
CA GLY A 91 21.44 7.66 -9.14
C GLY A 91 20.91 8.10 -10.49
N GLU A 92 19.65 7.77 -10.82
CA GLU A 92 19.00 8.26 -12.05
C GLU A 92 19.04 9.79 -12.13
N VAL A 93 19.48 10.32 -13.28
CA VAL A 93 19.44 11.76 -13.58
C VAL A 93 18.18 12.05 -14.38
N ILE A 94 17.18 12.60 -13.70
CA ILE A 94 15.84 12.86 -14.27
C ILE A 94 15.89 13.97 -15.33
N SER A 95 16.73 14.98 -15.09
CA SER A 95 16.91 16.10 -16.01
C SER A 95 18.28 16.74 -15.86
N MET A 96 18.79 17.32 -16.95
CA MET A 96 20.04 18.08 -16.96
C MET A 96 19.91 19.23 -17.95
N LYS A 97 20.02 20.47 -17.48
CA LYS A 97 19.83 21.67 -18.32
C LYS A 97 20.89 22.73 -18.07
N ARG A 98 21.45 23.29 -19.15
CA ARG A 98 22.33 24.48 -19.07
C ARG A 98 21.48 25.73 -18.91
N ARG A 99 21.89 26.57 -17.94
CA ARG A 99 21.20 27.85 -17.66
C ARG A 99 21.90 29.00 -18.40
N PRO A 100 21.22 30.16 -18.59
CA PRO A 100 21.83 31.32 -19.24
C PRO A 100 23.09 31.85 -18.53
N ASN A 101 23.21 31.66 -17.22
CA ASN A 101 24.41 32.02 -16.44
C ASN A 101 25.57 31.02 -16.56
N GLY A 102 25.44 30.00 -17.42
CA GLY A 102 26.47 28.99 -17.67
C GLY A 102 26.43 27.76 -16.77
N LEU A 103 25.66 27.76 -15.66
CA LEU A 103 25.53 26.59 -14.80
C LEU A 103 24.82 25.43 -15.53
N LEU A 104 25.32 24.22 -15.34
CA LEU A 104 24.66 23.01 -15.76
C LEU A 104 23.97 22.41 -14.52
N ILE A 105 22.64 22.44 -14.50
CA ILE A 105 21.82 22.01 -13.36
C ILE A 105 21.07 20.75 -13.71
N GLY A 106 21.25 19.70 -12.90
CA GLY A 106 20.52 18.43 -13.01
C GLY A 106 19.77 18.08 -11.75
N GLN A 107 18.78 17.21 -11.90
CA GLN A 107 18.04 16.61 -10.79
C GLN A 107 18.34 15.11 -10.77
N LYS A 108 18.87 14.63 -9.66
CA LYS A 108 19.29 13.25 -9.45
C LYS A 108 18.47 12.60 -8.32
N ARG A 109 18.05 11.36 -8.54
CA ARG A 109 17.33 10.55 -7.56
C ARG A 109 18.26 10.01 -6.47
N VAL A 110 17.80 10.09 -5.22
CA VAL A 110 18.57 9.68 -4.03
C VAL A 110 17.65 8.97 -3.03
N PRO A 111 18.19 8.09 -2.14
CA PRO A 111 17.44 7.55 -1.02
C PRO A 111 16.89 8.66 -0.10
N PHE A 112 15.85 8.36 0.67
CA PHE A 112 15.47 9.19 1.81
C PHE A 112 16.54 9.18 2.89
N GLY A 113 17.03 8.00 3.23
CA GLY A 113 17.97 7.74 4.31
C GLY A 113 17.48 6.65 5.24
N VAL A 114 16.74 7.00 6.29
CA VAL A 114 16.15 6.04 7.24
C VAL A 114 14.63 6.09 7.17
N ILE A 115 14.00 4.95 6.87
CA ILE A 115 12.56 4.80 6.81
C ILE A 115 12.09 4.04 8.05
N GLY A 116 11.17 4.66 8.81
CA GLY A 116 10.44 3.98 9.88
C GLY A 116 9.17 3.34 9.35
N ILE A 117 8.86 2.11 9.78
CA ILE A 117 7.61 1.44 9.40
C ILE A 117 6.92 0.91 10.64
N ILE A 118 5.67 1.36 10.85
CA ILE A 118 4.79 0.82 11.90
C ILE A 118 3.73 -0.05 11.23
N TYR A 119 3.63 -1.33 11.64
CA TYR A 119 2.70 -2.27 11.02
C TYR A 119 2.07 -3.24 12.02
N GLU A 120 0.91 -3.76 11.65
CA GLU A 120 0.15 -4.74 12.43
C GLU A 120 0.54 -6.18 12.08
N ALA A 121 -0.16 -7.16 12.63
CA ALA A 121 0.10 -8.60 12.55
C ALA A 121 0.19 -9.17 11.12
N ARG A 122 1.31 -8.90 10.43
CA ARG A 122 1.63 -9.38 9.08
C ARG A 122 3.13 -9.65 8.96
N PRO A 123 3.62 -10.85 9.31
CA PRO A 123 5.06 -11.14 9.30
C PRO A 123 5.74 -10.92 7.93
N ASN A 124 5.02 -11.16 6.83
CA ASN A 124 5.55 -10.92 5.48
C ASN A 124 5.97 -9.47 5.24
N VAL A 125 5.30 -8.50 5.87
CA VAL A 125 5.64 -7.06 5.74
C VAL A 125 7.06 -6.78 6.19
N THR A 126 7.60 -7.55 7.14
CA THR A 126 9.00 -7.42 7.59
C THR A 126 10.00 -7.58 6.45
N ALA A 127 9.83 -8.62 5.64
CA ALA A 127 10.71 -8.89 4.50
C ALA A 127 10.41 -7.99 3.29
N ASP A 128 9.14 -7.74 3.00
CA ASP A 128 8.72 -6.87 1.89
C ASP A 128 9.24 -5.45 2.10
N ALA A 129 9.06 -4.91 3.31
CA ALA A 129 9.54 -3.58 3.69
C ALA A 129 11.07 -3.47 3.62
N PHE A 130 11.79 -4.50 4.13
CA PHE A 130 13.23 -4.56 4.01
C PHE A 130 13.66 -4.54 2.55
N ALA A 131 13.12 -5.43 1.72
CA ALA A 131 13.55 -5.57 0.33
C ALA A 131 13.41 -4.27 -0.46
N LEU A 132 12.28 -3.60 -0.34
CA LEU A 132 12.01 -2.33 -1.03
C LEU A 132 12.88 -1.18 -0.51
N CYS A 133 13.01 -1.03 0.81
CA CYS A 133 13.85 0.01 1.40
C CYS A 133 15.32 -0.21 1.08
N PHE A 134 15.81 -1.43 1.21
CA PHE A 134 17.21 -1.78 0.96
C PHE A 134 17.58 -1.61 -0.52
N LYS A 135 16.75 -2.07 -1.45
CA LYS A 135 16.97 -1.88 -2.90
C LYS A 135 17.12 -0.41 -3.26
N THR A 136 16.38 0.46 -2.58
CA THR A 136 16.43 1.93 -2.78
C THR A 136 17.48 2.63 -1.93
N GLY A 137 18.39 1.87 -1.27
CA GLY A 137 19.50 2.42 -0.51
C GLY A 137 19.11 3.05 0.83
N ASN A 138 17.95 2.71 1.37
CA ASN A 138 17.48 3.16 2.67
C ASN A 138 17.74 2.11 3.75
N ALA A 139 18.12 2.55 4.95
CA ALA A 139 17.99 1.72 6.15
C ALA A 139 16.52 1.74 6.62
N VAL A 140 16.07 0.63 7.20
CA VAL A 140 14.69 0.52 7.69
C VAL A 140 14.66 0.17 9.18
N ILE A 141 13.82 0.90 9.94
CA ILE A 141 13.52 0.58 11.34
C ILE A 141 12.06 0.15 11.41
N LEU A 142 11.84 -1.08 11.84
CA LEU A 142 10.55 -1.74 11.90
C LEU A 142 9.97 -1.73 13.31
N ARG A 143 8.69 -1.42 13.43
CA ARG A 143 7.92 -1.58 14.66
C ARG A 143 6.66 -2.37 14.33
N GLY A 144 6.71 -3.69 14.52
CA GLY A 144 5.57 -4.59 14.36
C GLY A 144 4.63 -4.58 15.56
N GLY A 145 3.42 -5.08 15.36
CA GLY A 145 2.49 -5.37 16.46
C GLY A 145 2.98 -6.49 17.36
N SER A 146 2.48 -6.53 18.61
CA SER A 146 2.84 -7.56 19.62
C SER A 146 2.46 -8.99 19.19
N ASP A 147 1.50 -9.13 18.29
CA ASP A 147 0.98 -10.44 17.88
C ASP A 147 1.90 -11.20 16.93
N ALA A 148 2.87 -10.52 16.30
CA ALA A 148 3.83 -11.10 15.36
C ALA A 148 5.29 -10.91 15.78
N LEU A 149 5.55 -10.61 17.05
CA LEU A 149 6.88 -10.20 17.51
C LEU A 149 7.94 -11.29 17.30
N GLU A 150 7.66 -12.52 17.70
CA GLU A 150 8.64 -13.61 17.58
C GLU A 150 8.89 -13.97 16.10
N SER A 151 7.83 -13.97 15.28
CA SER A 151 7.95 -14.15 13.83
C SER A 151 8.82 -13.06 13.21
N ASN A 152 8.58 -11.80 13.56
CA ASN A 152 9.35 -10.67 13.03
C ASN A 152 10.81 -10.74 13.45
N LYS A 153 11.12 -11.14 14.69
CA LYS A 153 12.48 -11.34 15.19
C LYS A 153 13.22 -12.41 14.39
N ALA A 154 12.58 -13.56 14.17
CA ALA A 154 13.17 -14.66 13.41
C ALA A 154 13.48 -14.21 11.96
N ILE A 155 12.54 -13.55 11.27
CA ILE A 155 12.75 -13.03 9.91
C ILE A 155 13.88 -12.00 9.87
N VAL A 156 13.91 -11.04 10.81
CA VAL A 156 14.98 -10.02 10.86
C VAL A 156 16.34 -10.67 11.13
N THR A 157 16.41 -11.71 11.97
CA THR A 157 17.65 -12.45 12.23
C THR A 157 18.14 -13.12 10.95
N ALA A 158 17.30 -13.83 10.24
CA ALA A 158 17.64 -14.46 8.96
C ALA A 158 18.16 -13.41 7.94
N ILE A 159 17.45 -12.29 7.77
CA ILE A 159 17.87 -11.20 6.88
C ILE A 159 19.26 -10.68 7.27
N ARG A 160 19.49 -10.38 8.54
CA ARG A 160 20.79 -9.90 9.03
C ARG A 160 21.92 -10.89 8.79
N ASN A 161 21.66 -12.20 8.97
CA ASN A 161 22.63 -13.25 8.70
C ASN A 161 23.01 -13.27 7.20
N GLY A 162 22.04 -13.13 6.30
CA GLY A 162 22.28 -13.00 4.87
C GLY A 162 23.13 -11.78 4.52
N LEU A 163 22.81 -10.62 5.08
CA LEU A 163 23.59 -9.39 4.85
C LEU A 163 25.04 -9.52 5.31
N LYS A 164 25.28 -10.15 6.46
CA LYS A 164 26.64 -10.40 6.97
C LYS A 164 27.49 -11.24 6.04
N LYS A 165 26.90 -12.25 5.36
CA LYS A 165 27.61 -13.10 4.40
C LYS A 165 28.17 -12.29 3.23
N GLU A 166 27.47 -11.21 2.85
CA GLU A 166 27.87 -10.30 1.76
C GLU A 166 28.69 -9.09 2.27
N GLY A 167 29.07 -9.05 3.56
CA GLY A 167 29.81 -7.95 4.16
C GLY A 167 29.02 -6.64 4.27
N ILE A 168 27.69 -6.73 4.24
CA ILE A 168 26.77 -5.60 4.34
C ILE A 168 26.41 -5.39 5.82
N PRO A 169 26.34 -4.12 6.31
CA PRO A 169 25.97 -3.83 7.67
C PRO A 169 24.59 -4.40 8.04
N GLU A 170 24.51 -5.15 9.14
CA GLU A 170 23.24 -5.73 9.61
C GLU A 170 22.22 -4.69 10.05
N ASP A 171 22.66 -3.48 10.43
CA ASP A 171 21.79 -2.36 10.80
C ASP A 171 21.09 -1.70 9.59
N ALA A 172 21.20 -2.30 8.38
CA ALA A 172 20.33 -2.00 7.24
C ALA A 172 18.86 -2.31 7.56
N ILE A 173 18.61 -3.24 8.47
CA ILE A 173 17.29 -3.53 9.04
C ILE A 173 17.39 -3.58 10.58
N SER A 174 16.48 -2.88 11.24
CA SER A 174 16.34 -2.91 12.70
C SER A 174 14.90 -3.16 13.10
N LEU A 175 14.69 -3.90 14.18
CA LEU A 175 13.39 -4.16 14.77
C LEU A 175 13.32 -3.59 16.18
N ILE A 176 12.27 -2.81 16.46
CA ILE A 176 11.94 -2.38 17.82
C ILE A 176 11.16 -3.52 18.49
N GLU A 177 11.77 -4.16 19.50
CA GLU A 177 11.18 -5.29 20.20
C GLU A 177 10.16 -4.87 21.26
N ASP A 178 10.28 -3.65 21.79
CA ASP A 178 9.29 -3.11 22.72
C ASP A 178 8.03 -2.68 21.97
N THR A 179 6.97 -3.46 22.20
CA THR A 179 5.66 -3.25 21.54
C THR A 179 4.73 -2.31 22.31
N SER A 180 5.21 -1.63 23.35
CA SER A 180 4.42 -0.68 24.14
C SER A 180 3.95 0.51 23.29
N HIS A 181 2.82 1.10 23.70
CA HIS A 181 2.32 2.33 23.08
C HIS A 181 3.24 3.53 23.33
N GLU A 182 3.97 3.54 24.43
CA GLU A 182 4.93 4.59 24.78
C GLU A 182 6.08 4.60 23.77
N THR A 183 6.73 3.46 23.57
CA THR A 183 7.79 3.29 22.58
C THR A 183 7.32 3.62 21.15
N ALA A 184 6.06 3.27 20.80
CA ALA A 184 5.50 3.68 19.53
C ALA A 184 5.40 5.20 19.39
N ARG A 185 4.98 5.92 20.43
CA ARG A 185 4.92 7.39 20.45
C ARG A 185 6.30 8.03 20.36
N GLU A 186 7.28 7.49 21.06
CA GLU A 186 8.67 7.94 20.97
C GLU A 186 9.22 7.72 19.56
N PHE A 187 8.96 6.57 18.96
CA PHE A 187 9.36 6.25 17.59
C PHE A 187 8.80 7.24 16.56
N MET A 188 7.52 7.62 16.69
CA MET A 188 6.89 8.64 15.83
C MET A 188 7.52 10.04 15.96
N ARG A 189 8.36 10.26 16.97
CA ARG A 189 9.01 11.54 17.27
C ARG A 189 10.53 11.52 17.14
N MET A 190 11.10 10.50 16.53
CA MET A 190 12.54 10.35 16.33
C MET A 190 13.08 11.26 15.21
N ASN A 191 12.76 12.58 15.27
CA ASN A 191 13.30 13.59 14.36
C ASN A 191 14.83 13.58 14.38
N GLY A 192 15.45 13.70 13.21
CA GLY A 192 16.90 13.65 13.04
C GLY A 192 17.46 12.23 12.86
N TYR A 193 16.72 11.19 13.25
CA TYR A 193 17.04 9.79 13.02
C TYR A 193 16.23 9.20 11.88
N LEU A 194 14.92 9.43 11.88
CA LEU A 194 14.02 9.04 10.78
C LEU A 194 13.85 10.18 9.79
N ASP A 195 13.90 9.86 8.51
CA ASP A 195 13.61 10.78 7.42
C ASP A 195 12.14 10.73 7.00
N VAL A 196 11.51 9.56 7.13
CA VAL A 196 10.07 9.35 6.84
C VAL A 196 9.54 8.17 7.65
N LEU A 197 8.24 8.21 7.94
CA LEU A 197 7.49 7.15 8.62
C LEU A 197 6.34 6.66 7.75
N ILE A 198 6.15 5.34 7.65
CA ILE A 198 5.10 4.72 6.85
C ILE A 198 4.26 3.80 7.75
N PRO A 199 3.00 4.13 8.04
CA PRO A 199 2.09 3.23 8.72
C PRO A 199 1.51 2.17 7.77
N ARG A 200 1.41 0.92 8.25
CA ARG A 200 0.81 -0.23 7.53
C ARG A 200 -0.17 -0.98 8.41
N GLY A 201 -1.44 -0.68 8.33
CA GLY A 201 -2.47 -1.30 9.17
C GLY A 201 -3.87 -0.76 8.89
N GLY A 202 -4.77 -0.96 9.84
CA GLY A 202 -6.12 -0.42 9.77
C GLY A 202 -6.19 1.09 9.95
N ALA A 203 -7.35 1.68 9.62
CA ALA A 203 -7.61 3.13 9.68
C ALA A 203 -7.21 3.76 11.03
N GLY A 204 -7.42 3.04 12.13
CA GLY A 204 -7.08 3.51 13.48
C GLY A 204 -5.57 3.72 13.69
N LEU A 205 -4.74 2.78 13.22
CA LEU A 205 -3.28 2.91 13.26
C LEU A 205 -2.81 4.07 12.37
N ILE A 206 -3.30 4.12 11.15
CA ILE A 206 -2.91 5.18 10.18
C ILE A 206 -3.23 6.55 10.77
N ARG A 207 -4.46 6.76 11.25
CA ARG A 207 -4.86 8.01 11.91
C ARG A 207 -3.98 8.35 13.10
N THR A 208 -3.72 7.38 13.99
CA THR A 208 -2.86 7.58 15.16
C THR A 208 -1.46 8.07 14.75
N VAL A 209 -0.87 7.46 13.72
CA VAL A 209 0.46 7.86 13.23
C VAL A 209 0.42 9.26 12.62
N VAL A 210 -0.55 9.55 11.76
CA VAL A 210 -0.68 10.86 11.09
C VAL A 210 -0.89 11.99 12.11
N GLU A 211 -1.72 11.77 13.14
CA GLU A 211 -2.02 12.80 14.15
C GLU A 211 -0.91 13.01 15.19
N ASN A 212 -0.07 12.02 15.45
CA ASN A 212 0.90 12.05 16.56
C ASN A 212 2.36 12.14 16.12
N SER A 213 2.66 11.86 14.84
CA SER A 213 4.02 11.90 14.34
C SER A 213 4.51 13.32 14.15
N THR A 214 5.76 13.56 14.55
CA THR A 214 6.51 14.77 14.16
C THR A 214 7.52 14.50 13.04
N VAL A 215 7.76 13.21 12.73
CA VAL A 215 8.47 12.77 11.52
C VAL A 215 7.49 12.83 10.33
N PRO A 216 7.92 13.26 9.15
CA PRO A 216 7.07 13.23 7.96
C PRO A 216 6.48 11.85 7.72
N VAL A 217 5.18 11.78 7.40
CA VAL A 217 4.46 10.52 7.18
C VAL A 217 4.07 10.39 5.72
N ILE A 218 4.36 9.23 5.13
CA ILE A 218 3.70 8.79 3.90
C ILE A 218 2.62 7.80 4.31
N GLU A 219 1.37 8.24 4.28
CA GLU A 219 0.26 7.40 4.71
C GLU A 219 -0.19 6.42 3.62
N THR A 220 -0.53 5.21 4.04
CA THR A 220 -1.27 4.26 3.20
C THR A 220 -2.77 4.50 3.40
N GLY A 221 -3.55 4.45 2.31
CA GLY A 221 -4.98 4.75 2.38
C GLY A 221 -5.82 3.54 2.81
N THR A 222 -7.00 3.84 3.37
CA THR A 222 -8.14 2.94 3.39
C THR A 222 -8.88 3.02 2.06
N GLY A 223 -9.68 2.02 1.70
CA GLY A 223 -10.29 1.95 0.38
C GLY A 223 -11.82 1.91 0.41
N ASN A 224 -12.49 3.06 0.34
CA ASN A 224 -13.90 3.10 -0.07
C ASN A 224 -13.96 3.33 -1.59
N CYS A 225 -13.78 2.23 -2.35
CA CYS A 225 -13.71 2.29 -3.81
C CYS A 225 -15.10 2.19 -4.43
N HIS A 226 -15.39 3.04 -5.42
CA HIS A 226 -16.66 3.09 -6.13
C HIS A 226 -16.57 2.53 -7.54
N ILE A 227 -17.68 1.94 -8.00
CA ILE A 227 -17.91 1.63 -9.41
C ILE A 227 -19.19 2.30 -9.85
N TYR A 228 -19.10 3.22 -10.79
CA TYR A 228 -20.24 3.86 -11.44
C TYR A 228 -20.62 3.13 -12.73
N VAL A 229 -21.86 2.69 -12.83
CA VAL A 229 -22.44 2.07 -14.03
C VAL A 229 -23.25 3.14 -14.77
N ASP A 230 -22.67 3.62 -15.86
CA ASP A 230 -23.24 4.68 -16.70
C ASP A 230 -24.41 4.18 -17.54
N GLU A 231 -25.25 5.12 -18.06
CA GLU A 231 -26.40 4.79 -18.91
C GLU A 231 -26.06 3.99 -20.18
N SER A 232 -24.85 4.16 -20.69
CA SER A 232 -24.34 3.47 -21.88
C SER A 232 -23.59 2.17 -21.59
N ALA A 233 -23.52 1.74 -20.33
CA ALA A 233 -22.73 0.60 -19.90
C ALA A 233 -23.15 -0.71 -20.58
N ASP A 234 -22.16 -1.56 -20.82
CA ASP A 234 -22.40 -2.96 -21.12
C ASP A 234 -22.71 -3.71 -19.81
N PHE A 235 -23.87 -4.34 -19.73
CA PHE A 235 -24.33 -4.97 -18.48
C PHE A 235 -23.48 -6.16 -18.07
N ASP A 236 -23.10 -7.03 -19.00
CA ASP A 236 -22.28 -8.19 -18.69
C ASP A 236 -20.90 -7.76 -18.18
N MET A 237 -20.28 -6.79 -18.84
CA MET A 237 -19.02 -6.19 -18.39
C MET A 237 -19.16 -5.57 -16.99
N ALA A 238 -20.22 -4.80 -16.76
CA ALA A 238 -20.44 -4.15 -15.46
C ALA A 238 -20.65 -5.17 -14.33
N LEU A 239 -21.40 -6.23 -14.57
CA LEU A 239 -21.63 -7.31 -13.62
C LEU A 239 -20.33 -8.04 -13.28
N ASP A 240 -19.52 -8.38 -14.27
CA ASP A 240 -18.24 -9.07 -14.05
C ASP A 240 -17.24 -8.18 -13.32
N ILE A 241 -17.15 -6.90 -13.65
CA ILE A 241 -16.26 -5.94 -12.95
C ILE A 241 -16.68 -5.79 -11.49
N ILE A 242 -17.98 -5.55 -11.21
CA ILE A 242 -18.48 -5.40 -9.83
C ILE A 242 -18.28 -6.69 -9.04
N PHE A 243 -18.62 -7.84 -9.61
CA PHE A 243 -18.46 -9.13 -8.96
C PHE A 243 -17.00 -9.40 -8.62
N ASN A 244 -16.08 -9.21 -9.58
CA ASN A 244 -14.65 -9.35 -9.35
C ASN A 244 -14.16 -8.37 -8.28
N ALA A 245 -14.49 -7.08 -8.41
CA ALA A 245 -14.03 -6.04 -7.50
C ALA A 245 -14.52 -6.26 -6.06
N LYS A 246 -15.72 -6.81 -5.86
CA LYS A 246 -16.26 -7.06 -4.53
C LYS A 246 -15.88 -8.42 -3.96
N THR A 247 -15.76 -9.47 -4.78
CA THR A 247 -15.75 -10.85 -4.24
C THR A 247 -14.43 -11.61 -4.38
N GLN A 248 -13.49 -11.15 -5.21
CA GLN A 248 -12.19 -11.80 -5.39
C GLN A 248 -11.38 -11.82 -4.08
N ARG A 249 -11.36 -10.69 -3.37
CA ARG A 249 -10.73 -10.54 -2.05
C ARG A 249 -11.32 -9.36 -1.31
N ILE A 250 -12.15 -9.63 -0.32
CA ILE A 250 -12.92 -8.60 0.40
C ILE A 250 -12.08 -7.74 1.36
N GLY A 251 -11.03 -8.31 1.95
CA GLY A 251 -10.26 -7.67 3.01
C GLY A 251 -9.08 -6.82 2.50
N VAL A 252 -9.24 -6.12 1.38
CA VAL A 252 -8.19 -5.27 0.78
C VAL A 252 -8.75 -3.91 0.36
N CYS A 253 -7.90 -2.89 0.41
CA CYS A 253 -8.28 -1.49 0.21
C CYS A 253 -8.76 -1.13 -1.22
N ASN A 254 -8.45 -1.96 -2.23
CA ASN A 254 -8.90 -1.77 -3.61
C ASN A 254 -10.16 -2.58 -3.96
N ALA A 255 -10.79 -3.24 -2.98
CA ALA A 255 -12.09 -3.89 -3.18
C ALA A 255 -13.20 -2.84 -3.35
N CYS A 256 -14.19 -3.15 -4.17
CA CYS A 256 -15.37 -2.28 -4.33
C CYS A 256 -16.21 -2.28 -3.04
N GLU A 257 -16.50 -1.10 -2.53
CA GLU A 257 -17.34 -0.92 -1.35
C GLU A 257 -18.64 -0.19 -1.65
N SER A 258 -18.69 0.53 -2.79
CA SER A 258 -19.85 1.31 -3.22
C SER A 258 -20.09 1.18 -4.72
N THR A 259 -21.36 1.10 -5.12
CA THR A 259 -21.77 1.07 -6.51
C THR A 259 -22.80 2.18 -6.79
N LEU A 260 -22.58 2.96 -7.83
CA LEU A 260 -23.52 3.95 -8.32
C LEU A 260 -24.10 3.47 -9.65
N VAL A 261 -25.43 3.59 -9.81
CA VAL A 261 -26.10 3.11 -11.03
C VAL A 261 -26.93 4.24 -11.64
N HIS A 262 -26.71 4.50 -12.92
CA HIS A 262 -27.49 5.53 -13.62
C HIS A 262 -28.97 5.17 -13.67
N ARG A 263 -29.86 6.14 -13.34
CA ARG A 263 -31.32 5.96 -13.21
C ARG A 263 -31.96 5.30 -14.43
N LYS A 264 -31.53 5.64 -15.64
CA LYS A 264 -32.14 5.10 -16.87
C LYS A 264 -32.02 3.58 -16.99
N ILE A 265 -30.95 3.00 -16.46
CA ILE A 265 -30.69 1.56 -16.54
C ILE A 265 -31.00 0.81 -15.23
N ALA A 266 -31.22 1.51 -14.14
CA ALA A 266 -31.35 0.93 -12.81
C ALA A 266 -32.43 -0.16 -12.75
N LYS A 267 -33.57 0.03 -13.40
CA LYS A 267 -34.68 -0.92 -13.39
C LYS A 267 -34.31 -2.29 -13.99
N GLU A 268 -33.47 -2.30 -15.02
CA GLU A 268 -33.03 -3.53 -15.67
C GLU A 268 -31.76 -4.10 -15.01
N PHE A 269 -30.82 -3.22 -14.64
CA PHE A 269 -29.50 -3.62 -14.14
C PHE A 269 -29.52 -4.12 -12.70
N LEU A 270 -30.21 -3.46 -11.75
CA LEU A 270 -30.16 -3.80 -10.34
C LEU A 270 -30.62 -5.23 -10.02
N PRO A 271 -31.70 -5.79 -10.64
CA PRO A 271 -32.06 -7.20 -10.42
C PRO A 271 -30.97 -8.18 -10.89
N LEU A 272 -30.26 -7.85 -12.00
CA LEU A 272 -29.16 -8.67 -12.51
C LEU A 272 -27.96 -8.62 -11.58
N MET A 273 -27.62 -7.43 -11.08
CA MET A 273 -26.54 -7.22 -10.09
C MET A 273 -26.83 -7.99 -8.80
N LYS A 274 -28.07 -7.91 -8.28
CA LYS A 274 -28.49 -8.67 -7.09
C LYS A 274 -28.27 -10.17 -7.31
N LYS A 275 -28.81 -10.72 -8.40
CA LYS A 275 -28.66 -12.14 -8.74
C LYS A 275 -27.20 -12.58 -8.81
N ARG A 276 -26.32 -11.75 -9.42
CA ARG A 276 -24.88 -12.06 -9.54
C ARG A 276 -24.19 -12.05 -8.21
N LEU A 277 -24.46 -11.06 -7.36
CA LEU A 277 -23.83 -10.91 -6.04
C LEU A 277 -24.35 -11.92 -5.01
N ASP A 278 -25.56 -12.45 -5.18
CA ASP A 278 -26.11 -13.53 -4.35
C ASP A 278 -25.29 -14.82 -4.43
N GLU A 279 -24.55 -15.04 -5.52
CA GLU A 279 -23.64 -16.20 -5.64
C GLU A 279 -22.58 -16.22 -4.51
N LYS A 280 -22.32 -15.07 -3.88
CA LYS A 280 -21.38 -14.91 -2.75
C LYS A 280 -22.04 -14.36 -1.50
N ASN A 281 -23.38 -14.34 -1.45
CA ASN A 281 -24.15 -13.82 -0.31
C ASN A 281 -23.76 -12.37 0.06
N VAL A 282 -23.53 -11.51 -0.94
CA VAL A 282 -23.20 -10.09 -0.68
C VAL A 282 -24.46 -9.35 -0.24
N GLU A 283 -24.42 -8.76 0.94
CA GLU A 283 -25.46 -7.83 1.41
C GLU A 283 -25.35 -6.51 0.65
N ILE A 284 -26.46 -6.05 0.07
CA ILE A 284 -26.52 -4.76 -0.63
C ILE A 284 -27.31 -3.78 0.22
N ARG A 285 -26.67 -2.69 0.65
CA ARG A 285 -27.29 -1.56 1.36
C ARG A 285 -27.55 -0.44 0.38
N ALA A 286 -28.82 -0.11 0.17
CA ALA A 286 -29.22 0.74 -0.93
C ALA A 286 -30.10 1.91 -0.52
N ASP A 287 -30.09 2.97 -1.37
CA ASP A 287 -31.01 4.09 -1.24
C ASP A 287 -32.47 3.67 -1.52
N GLU A 288 -33.41 4.57 -1.22
CA GLU A 288 -34.83 4.32 -1.43
C GLU A 288 -35.17 4.03 -2.90
N GLY A 289 -34.49 4.70 -3.85
CA GLY A 289 -34.67 4.50 -5.26
C GLY A 289 -34.33 3.08 -5.72
N ALA A 290 -33.20 2.57 -5.32
CA ALA A 290 -32.76 1.20 -5.63
C ALA A 290 -33.65 0.16 -4.92
N ARG A 291 -34.03 0.40 -3.67
CA ARG A 291 -34.94 -0.46 -2.89
C ARG A 291 -36.36 -0.51 -3.48
N SER A 292 -36.82 0.55 -4.11
CA SER A 292 -38.12 0.52 -4.82
C SER A 292 -38.13 -0.43 -6.02
N ILE A 293 -36.94 -0.70 -6.60
CA ILE A 293 -36.74 -1.64 -7.72
C ILE A 293 -36.48 -3.06 -7.19
N VAL A 294 -35.62 -3.20 -6.17
CA VAL A 294 -35.26 -4.47 -5.54
C VAL A 294 -35.51 -4.37 -4.03
N PRO A 295 -36.73 -4.77 -3.56
CA PRO A 295 -37.14 -4.62 -2.17
C PRO A 295 -36.29 -5.43 -1.14
N GLU A 296 -35.56 -6.42 -1.62
CA GLU A 296 -34.67 -7.25 -0.79
C GLU A 296 -33.40 -6.53 -0.34
N PHE A 297 -33.08 -5.37 -0.90
CA PHE A 297 -31.93 -4.58 -0.47
C PHE A 297 -32.18 -4.01 0.94
N THR A 298 -31.14 -4.07 1.79
CA THR A 298 -31.14 -3.42 3.09
C THR A 298 -31.15 -1.89 2.91
N ALA A 299 -31.81 -1.16 3.81
CA ALA A 299 -31.77 0.31 3.75
C ALA A 299 -30.38 0.82 4.13
N ALA A 300 -29.80 1.64 3.25
CA ALA A 300 -28.57 2.34 3.54
C ALA A 300 -28.81 3.53 4.48
N THR A 301 -27.83 3.83 5.30
CA THR A 301 -27.72 5.06 6.08
C THR A 301 -26.68 6.00 5.48
N GLU A 302 -26.59 7.22 5.96
CA GLU A 302 -25.59 8.19 5.49
C GLU A 302 -24.15 7.67 5.69
N GLU A 303 -23.92 6.90 6.76
CA GLU A 303 -22.61 6.32 7.07
C GLU A 303 -22.16 5.26 6.06
N ASP A 304 -23.11 4.58 5.42
CA ASP A 304 -22.83 3.51 4.45
C ASP A 304 -22.12 4.02 3.20
N TRP A 305 -22.31 5.29 2.83
CA TRP A 305 -21.69 5.87 1.62
C TRP A 305 -20.16 6.05 1.73
N GLY A 306 -19.67 6.30 2.94
CA GLY A 306 -18.22 6.51 3.20
C GLY A 306 -17.52 5.32 3.86
N LYS A 307 -18.17 4.15 3.95
CA LYS A 307 -17.69 3.04 4.78
C LYS A 307 -16.89 2.02 3.99
N GLU A 308 -15.67 1.74 4.46
CA GLU A 308 -14.91 0.55 4.07
C GLU A 308 -15.39 -0.64 4.91
N TYR A 309 -16.15 -1.55 4.31
CA TYR A 309 -16.75 -2.69 5.03
C TYR A 309 -15.76 -3.81 5.30
N LEU A 310 -14.86 -4.08 4.35
CA LEU A 310 -13.94 -5.23 4.36
C LEU A 310 -14.65 -6.57 4.52
N ASP A 311 -15.90 -6.64 4.05
CA ASP A 311 -16.80 -7.78 4.18
C ASP A 311 -17.64 -7.93 2.91
N TYR A 312 -18.45 -8.98 2.82
CA TYR A 312 -19.45 -9.19 1.77
C TYR A 312 -20.65 -8.23 1.92
N ILE A 313 -20.34 -6.94 2.00
CA ILE A 313 -21.32 -5.85 2.09
C ILE A 313 -20.94 -4.81 1.02
N LEU A 314 -21.94 -4.27 0.33
CA LEU A 314 -21.79 -3.28 -0.74
C LEU A 314 -22.86 -2.20 -0.60
N SER A 315 -22.48 -0.92 -0.63
CA SER A 315 -23.47 0.15 -0.75
C SER A 315 -23.88 0.36 -2.22
N CYS A 316 -25.14 0.77 -2.44
CA CYS A 316 -25.67 1.00 -3.79
C CYS A 316 -26.58 2.22 -3.83
N LYS A 317 -26.33 3.16 -4.75
CA LYS A 317 -27.15 4.36 -4.93
C LYS A 317 -27.49 4.60 -6.40
N ILE A 318 -28.71 5.09 -6.68
CA ILE A 318 -29.11 5.56 -7.98
C ILE A 318 -28.72 7.02 -8.15
N VAL A 319 -28.14 7.36 -9.31
CA VAL A 319 -27.73 8.72 -9.69
C VAL A 319 -28.33 9.11 -11.04
N ASP A 320 -28.54 10.40 -11.29
CA ASP A 320 -29.20 10.90 -12.49
C ASP A 320 -28.22 11.21 -13.65
N SER A 321 -26.94 11.33 -13.34
CA SER A 321 -25.90 11.68 -14.33
C SER A 321 -24.49 11.29 -13.86
N VAL A 322 -23.54 11.35 -14.80
CA VAL A 322 -22.11 11.22 -14.49
C VAL A 322 -21.65 12.34 -13.55
N ASP A 323 -22.21 13.56 -13.65
CA ASP A 323 -21.87 14.67 -12.74
C ASP A 323 -22.28 14.37 -11.29
N GLU A 324 -23.47 13.82 -11.07
CA GLU A 324 -23.90 13.41 -9.74
C GLU A 324 -23.04 12.25 -9.20
N ALA A 325 -22.67 11.30 -10.05
CA ALA A 325 -21.79 10.21 -9.68
C ALA A 325 -20.42 10.74 -9.23
N ILE A 326 -19.81 11.64 -10.01
CA ILE A 326 -18.53 12.29 -9.69
C ILE A 326 -18.62 13.07 -8.37
N ALA A 327 -19.68 13.86 -8.18
CA ALA A 327 -19.89 14.63 -6.96
C ALA A 327 -20.01 13.72 -5.73
N HIS A 328 -20.77 12.63 -5.83
CA HIS A 328 -20.91 11.64 -4.76
C HIS A 328 -19.57 10.95 -4.47
N ILE A 329 -18.87 10.47 -5.49
CA ILE A 329 -17.57 9.81 -5.34
C ILE A 329 -16.57 10.75 -4.66
N ASN A 330 -16.42 11.98 -5.15
CA ASN A 330 -15.47 12.94 -4.58
C ASN A 330 -15.79 13.35 -3.15
N TRP A 331 -17.04 13.19 -2.70
CA TRP A 331 -17.45 13.47 -1.31
C TRP A 331 -17.18 12.31 -0.37
N TYR A 332 -17.41 11.06 -0.81
CA TYR A 332 -17.39 9.89 0.06
C TYR A 332 -16.18 8.98 -0.13
N ASN A 333 -15.40 9.14 -1.21
CA ASN A 333 -14.24 8.32 -1.46
C ASN A 333 -13.11 8.58 -0.45
N THR A 334 -12.18 7.65 -0.39
CA THR A 334 -10.94 7.79 0.37
C THR A 334 -9.76 8.23 -0.50
N GLY A 335 -10.02 8.60 -1.76
CA GLY A 335 -8.99 8.96 -2.74
C GLY A 335 -8.21 7.76 -3.28
N HIS A 336 -8.74 6.53 -3.15
CA HIS A 336 -8.00 5.31 -3.49
C HIS A 336 -8.18 4.90 -4.95
N SER A 337 -9.29 4.26 -5.30
CA SER A 337 -9.51 3.68 -6.64
C SER A 337 -10.96 3.76 -7.03
N GLU A 338 -11.25 4.36 -8.17
CA GLU A 338 -12.60 4.62 -8.64
C GLU A 338 -12.75 4.16 -10.09
N ALA A 339 -13.91 3.62 -10.46
CA ALA A 339 -14.15 3.11 -11.80
C ALA A 339 -15.48 3.59 -12.38
N ILE A 340 -15.50 3.80 -13.69
CA ILE A 340 -16.72 3.94 -14.50
C ILE A 340 -16.81 2.78 -15.49
N VAL A 341 -18.01 2.25 -15.67
CA VAL A 341 -18.32 1.33 -16.79
C VAL A 341 -19.22 2.06 -17.77
N THR A 342 -18.72 2.31 -18.98
CA THR A 342 -19.38 3.14 -19.98
C THR A 342 -18.92 2.81 -21.40
N LYS A 343 -19.77 3.04 -22.39
CA LYS A 343 -19.43 3.09 -23.82
C LYS A 343 -19.37 4.54 -24.35
N ASP A 344 -19.74 5.52 -23.52
CA ASP A 344 -19.69 6.92 -23.85
C ASP A 344 -18.29 7.50 -23.60
N TYR A 345 -17.67 8.00 -24.68
CA TYR A 345 -16.32 8.54 -24.62
C TYR A 345 -16.25 9.84 -23.79
N GLU A 346 -17.25 10.71 -23.88
CA GLU A 346 -17.27 12.00 -23.18
C GLU A 346 -17.39 11.77 -21.65
N ASN A 347 -18.31 10.87 -21.25
CA ASN A 347 -18.47 10.49 -19.84
C ASN A 347 -17.21 9.80 -19.30
N ALA A 348 -16.55 8.96 -20.11
CA ALA A 348 -15.27 8.34 -19.71
C ALA A 348 -14.19 9.38 -19.46
N GLN A 349 -13.98 10.34 -20.38
CA GLN A 349 -12.98 11.39 -20.23
C GLN A 349 -13.30 12.34 -19.06
N LYS A 350 -14.57 12.69 -18.89
CA LYS A 350 -15.02 13.51 -17.78
C LYS A 350 -14.73 12.84 -16.44
N PHE A 351 -15.06 11.57 -16.30
CA PHE A 351 -14.80 10.78 -15.08
C PHE A 351 -13.31 10.69 -14.77
N LEU A 352 -12.46 10.39 -15.78
CA LEU A 352 -10.99 10.34 -15.60
C LEU A 352 -10.39 11.67 -15.13
N ASN A 353 -10.95 12.80 -15.59
CA ASN A 353 -10.40 14.12 -15.30
C ASN A 353 -10.93 14.72 -13.99
N GLU A 354 -12.15 14.39 -13.58
CA GLU A 354 -12.83 15.09 -12.49
C GLU A 354 -12.92 14.27 -11.20
N VAL A 355 -12.71 12.95 -11.25
CA VAL A 355 -12.65 12.11 -10.05
C VAL A 355 -11.28 12.25 -9.38
N ASP A 356 -11.28 12.64 -8.10
CA ASP A 356 -10.08 12.85 -7.30
C ASP A 356 -9.69 11.57 -6.54
N ALA A 357 -9.01 10.67 -7.22
CA ALA A 357 -8.49 9.43 -6.66
C ALA A 357 -7.06 9.13 -7.15
N ALA A 358 -6.37 8.21 -6.48
CA ALA A 358 -5.04 7.77 -6.85
C ALA A 358 -5.03 6.96 -8.14
N ALA A 359 -6.10 6.18 -8.38
CA ALA A 359 -6.30 5.42 -9.59
C ALA A 359 -7.75 5.58 -10.07
N VAL A 360 -7.94 5.94 -11.34
CA VAL A 360 -9.26 6.13 -11.95
C VAL A 360 -9.33 5.26 -13.21
N TYR A 361 -10.38 4.43 -13.30
CA TYR A 361 -10.51 3.41 -14.31
C TYR A 361 -11.71 3.64 -15.23
N VAL A 362 -11.54 3.27 -16.49
CA VAL A 362 -12.63 3.08 -17.43
C VAL A 362 -12.68 1.60 -17.81
N ASN A 363 -13.83 0.95 -17.58
CA ASN A 363 -14.09 -0.42 -17.98
C ASN A 363 -13.10 -1.46 -17.42
N ALA A 364 -12.65 -1.26 -16.19
CA ALA A 364 -11.76 -2.20 -15.50
C ALA A 364 -12.06 -2.24 -13.99
N SER A 365 -11.71 -3.36 -13.36
CA SER A 365 -11.88 -3.58 -11.92
C SER A 365 -10.90 -2.73 -11.11
N THR A 366 -11.35 -2.17 -9.99
CA THR A 366 -10.50 -1.46 -9.03
C THR A 366 -9.42 -2.35 -8.41
N ARG A 367 -9.57 -3.67 -8.52
CA ARG A 367 -8.61 -4.68 -8.04
C ARG A 367 -7.23 -4.59 -8.72
N PHE A 368 -7.14 -3.93 -9.87
CA PHE A 368 -5.87 -3.70 -10.54
C PHE A 368 -4.98 -2.62 -9.90
N THR A 369 -5.45 -1.89 -8.88
CA THR A 369 -4.59 -0.96 -8.14
C THR A 369 -3.66 -1.75 -7.23
N ASP A 370 -2.56 -2.22 -7.81
CA ASP A 370 -1.58 -3.11 -7.18
C ASP A 370 -0.22 -2.90 -7.85
N GLY A 371 0.86 -3.01 -7.08
CA GLY A 371 2.21 -2.76 -7.59
C GLY A 371 2.64 -3.73 -8.68
N PHE A 372 2.23 -5.00 -8.62
CA PHE A 372 2.53 -5.98 -9.67
C PHE A 372 1.76 -5.68 -10.94
N GLU A 373 0.46 -5.42 -10.82
CA GLU A 373 -0.42 -5.12 -11.95
C GLU A 373 -0.01 -3.81 -12.66
N PHE A 374 0.53 -2.84 -11.93
CA PHE A 374 1.04 -1.58 -12.48
C PHE A 374 2.47 -1.69 -13.04
N GLY A 375 3.10 -2.86 -12.93
CA GLY A 375 4.47 -3.08 -13.41
C GLY A 375 5.56 -2.54 -12.49
N PHE A 376 5.24 -2.20 -11.24
CA PHE A 376 6.21 -1.76 -10.23
C PHE A 376 6.88 -2.93 -9.50
N GLY A 377 6.43 -4.16 -9.75
CA GLY A 377 6.98 -5.41 -9.24
C GLY A 377 6.61 -5.71 -7.78
N ALA A 378 6.65 -4.73 -6.91
CA ALA A 378 6.26 -4.83 -5.50
C ALA A 378 5.85 -3.45 -4.97
N GLU A 379 5.12 -3.45 -3.86
CA GLU A 379 4.71 -2.21 -3.21
C GLU A 379 4.76 -2.30 -1.69
N ILE A 380 5.04 -1.17 -1.05
CA ILE A 380 4.93 -1.06 0.41
C ILE A 380 3.50 -0.71 0.84
N GLY A 381 2.63 -0.41 -0.09
CA GLY A 381 1.22 -0.08 0.05
C GLY A 381 0.76 0.97 -0.94
N ILE A 382 -0.51 1.32 -0.86
CA ILE A 382 -1.14 2.30 -1.75
C ILE A 382 -1.39 3.57 -0.95
N SER A 383 -0.78 4.67 -1.38
CA SER A 383 -0.99 5.99 -0.76
C SER A 383 -2.14 6.73 -1.44
N THR A 384 -2.99 7.37 -0.63
CA THR A 384 -4.08 8.23 -1.11
C THR A 384 -3.78 9.71 -0.95
N GLN A 385 -2.67 10.05 -0.29
CA GLN A 385 -2.26 11.45 -0.11
C GLN A 385 -1.72 12.06 -1.41
N LYS A 386 -1.78 13.38 -1.53
CA LYS A 386 -1.32 14.12 -2.72
C LYS A 386 0.15 14.56 -2.63
N LEU A 387 0.70 14.56 -1.43
CA LEU A 387 2.07 14.97 -1.18
C LEU A 387 3.01 13.78 -1.28
N HIS A 388 4.04 13.87 -2.13
CA HIS A 388 5.07 12.90 -2.47
C HIS A 388 4.55 11.72 -3.31
N ALA A 389 4.06 10.63 -2.70
CA ALA A 389 3.59 9.43 -3.41
C ALA A 389 2.06 9.35 -3.41
N ARG A 390 1.46 8.98 -4.54
CA ARG A 390 0.04 8.72 -4.69
C ARG A 390 -0.17 7.46 -5.54
N GLY A 391 -0.96 6.52 -5.07
CA GLY A 391 -1.12 5.19 -5.69
C GLY A 391 -0.16 4.15 -5.11
N PRO A 392 0.07 3.02 -5.82
CA PRO A 392 0.99 1.97 -5.37
C PRO A 392 2.41 2.48 -5.20
N MET A 393 2.99 2.25 -4.03
CA MET A 393 4.31 2.76 -3.66
C MET A 393 5.39 1.70 -3.91
N GLY A 394 5.91 1.64 -5.13
CA GLY A 394 7.09 0.85 -5.50
C GLY A 394 8.41 1.58 -5.17
N LEU A 395 9.51 1.15 -5.80
CA LEU A 395 10.86 1.67 -5.52
C LEU A 395 10.98 3.19 -5.70
N LEU A 396 10.35 3.78 -6.72
CA LEU A 396 10.41 5.22 -6.98
C LEU A 396 9.86 6.05 -5.81
N ALA A 397 8.80 5.55 -5.18
CA ALA A 397 8.15 6.22 -4.05
C ALA A 397 9.01 6.23 -2.77
N LEU A 398 10.01 5.36 -2.67
CA LEU A 398 10.96 5.28 -1.56
C LEU A 398 12.25 6.08 -1.79
N THR A 399 12.21 7.00 -2.75
CA THR A 399 13.33 7.89 -3.09
C THR A 399 12.89 9.34 -3.11
N SER A 400 13.85 10.24 -2.98
CA SER A 400 13.70 11.67 -3.19
C SER A 400 14.66 12.13 -4.30
N THR A 401 14.77 13.42 -4.50
CA THR A 401 15.68 14.01 -5.48
C THR A 401 16.55 15.07 -4.85
N LYS A 402 17.77 15.24 -5.39
CA LYS A 402 18.63 16.39 -5.11
C LYS A 402 19.10 17.06 -6.38
N TYR A 403 19.44 18.32 -6.31
CA TYR A 403 20.08 19.00 -7.42
C TYR A 403 21.57 18.73 -7.43
N ILE A 404 22.10 18.45 -8.63
CA ILE A 404 23.54 18.40 -8.92
C ILE A 404 23.87 19.55 -9.87
N ILE A 405 24.89 20.33 -9.54
CA ILE A 405 25.19 21.58 -10.23
C ILE A 405 26.67 21.58 -10.60
N TYR A 406 26.95 21.74 -11.91
CA TYR A 406 28.28 21.95 -12.41
C TYR A 406 28.46 23.40 -12.84
N GLY A 407 29.51 24.01 -12.37
CA GLY A 407 29.90 25.39 -12.69
C GLY A 407 31.36 25.45 -13.16
N ASP A 408 31.72 26.61 -13.64
CA ASP A 408 33.07 26.98 -14.08
C ASP A 408 33.43 28.37 -13.49
N GLY A 409 33.28 28.50 -12.16
CA GLY A 409 33.59 29.74 -11.43
C GLY A 409 32.50 30.81 -11.44
N GLN A 410 31.25 30.47 -11.83
CA GLN A 410 30.13 31.45 -11.78
C GLN A 410 29.83 31.92 -10.35
N ILE A 411 29.68 33.22 -10.22
CA ILE A 411 29.25 33.89 -8.98
C ILE A 411 27.90 34.57 -9.17
N ARG A 412 27.10 34.65 -8.12
CA ARG A 412 25.86 35.44 -8.12
C ARG A 412 26.23 36.91 -7.95
N LYS A 413 25.84 37.76 -8.93
CA LYS A 413 25.97 39.21 -8.88
C LYS A 413 24.82 39.82 -8.12
#